data_3a5ea621db919a0cc8c9cde30502b30b
#
_entry.id   3a5ea621db919a0cc8c9cde30502b30b
#
_cell.length_a   1.000
_cell.length_b   1.000
_cell.length_c   1.000
_cell.angle_alpha   90.00
_cell.angle_beta   90.00
_cell.angle_gamma   90.00
#
_symmetry.space_group_name_H-M   'P 1'
#
loop_
_entity.id
_entity.type
_entity.pdbx_description
1 polymer ?
#
loop_
_entity_poly.entity_id
_entity_poly.type
_entity_poly.pdbx_seq_one_letter_code
_entity_poly.pdbx_strand_id
1 'polypeptide(L)'
;MDIREKIERFEMLTLREAAKHSKNSLGRKIYEEDENVRTCFMIDRDRIIHSKAFRRLKDKTQVYIRTKGDHYRNRLTHTLEVAQIARTIGIGLGLNEYLIEAIALGHDLGHVAFAHNGEEVLNEFLNEGFRHNEHSVRVVEKLEKEGRGLNLTKEVIDGILKHSGLSKIKSSNAMTLEGIVVKYSDKIAYINHDIDDSIRANLLNEEDLPKDIIKVLGKTHSERIGTLVSDFIEESNKNLDNGILKVSLSDEKDEAMRELRKFMFKNIYLGDILKEEREKAKFILEQVINYYVKHPEKMPKLYRDIVKEEGVARGVSDYIAGMSDDYCLNKFNEIYVPKLVIY
;
A
#
# COMPACT_ATOMS: atom_id res chain seq x y z
N MET A 1 -12.02 -32.80 14.20
CA MET A 1 -11.09 -31.63 13.96
C MET A 1 -11.03 -31.43 12.46
N ASP A 2 -11.53 -30.32 11.98
CA ASP A 2 -11.47 -29.92 10.58
C ASP A 2 -10.09 -29.36 10.19
N ILE A 3 -9.91 -28.93 8.93
CA ILE A 3 -8.61 -28.44 8.45
C ILE A 3 -8.26 -27.12 9.13
N ARG A 4 -9.22 -26.19 9.26
CA ARG A 4 -9.06 -24.92 9.96
C ARG A 4 -8.57 -25.12 11.39
N GLU A 5 -9.25 -25.99 12.17
CA GLU A 5 -8.86 -26.29 13.56
C GLU A 5 -7.43 -26.86 13.67
N LYS A 6 -7.01 -27.67 12.67
CA LYS A 6 -5.64 -28.18 12.62
C LYS A 6 -4.64 -27.04 12.41
N ILE A 7 -4.93 -26.09 11.51
CA ILE A 7 -4.07 -24.92 11.25
C ILE A 7 -4.00 -24.04 12.50
N GLU A 8 -5.14 -23.73 13.14
CA GLU A 8 -5.17 -22.93 14.36
C GLU A 8 -4.39 -23.59 15.51
N ARG A 9 -4.47 -24.93 15.62
CA ARG A 9 -3.67 -25.68 16.59
C ARG A 9 -2.17 -25.60 16.24
N PHE A 10 -1.81 -25.66 14.98
CA PHE A 10 -0.43 -25.52 14.54
C PHE A 10 0.09 -24.10 14.87
N GLU A 11 -0.70 -23.05 14.61
CA GLU A 11 -0.37 -21.69 15.04
C GLU A 11 -0.07 -21.62 16.55
N MET A 12 -0.92 -22.22 17.38
CA MET A 12 -0.73 -22.24 18.85
C MET A 12 0.56 -22.95 19.30
N LEU A 13 1.09 -23.88 18.50
CA LEU A 13 2.30 -24.64 18.81
C LEU A 13 3.57 -24.00 18.29
N THR A 14 3.48 -23.21 17.22
CA THR A 14 4.66 -22.75 16.45
C THR A 14 4.86 -21.24 16.49
N LEU A 15 3.80 -20.46 16.65
CA LEU A 15 3.90 -19.01 16.72
C LEU A 15 4.26 -18.55 18.14
N ARG A 16 4.90 -17.37 18.23
CA ARG A 16 5.13 -16.70 19.52
C ARG A 16 3.81 -16.38 20.21
N GLU A 17 3.81 -16.34 21.52
CA GLU A 17 2.67 -15.90 22.32
C GLU A 17 2.22 -14.47 21.95
N ALA A 18 3.16 -13.61 21.60
CA ALA A 18 2.90 -12.23 21.17
C ALA A 18 2.30 -12.11 19.75
N ALA A 19 2.30 -13.18 18.96
CA ALA A 19 1.71 -13.21 17.63
C ALA A 19 0.18 -13.20 17.71
N LYS A 20 -0.46 -12.65 16.68
CA LYS A 20 -1.93 -12.71 16.59
C LYS A 20 -2.37 -14.05 16.00
N HIS A 21 -2.83 -14.95 16.85
CA HIS A 21 -3.37 -16.25 16.44
C HIS A 21 -4.76 -16.09 15.79
N SER A 22 -5.02 -16.84 14.73
CA SER A 22 -6.30 -16.78 13.99
C SER A 22 -7.50 -17.06 14.89
N LYS A 23 -7.37 -18.04 15.78
CA LYS A 23 -8.41 -18.41 16.77
C LYS A 23 -8.81 -17.25 17.69
N ASN A 24 -7.89 -16.31 17.94
CA ASN A 24 -8.07 -15.18 18.84
C ASN A 24 -8.36 -13.88 18.09
N SER A 25 -8.82 -13.95 16.82
CA SER A 25 -9.19 -12.76 16.04
C SER A 25 -10.31 -11.98 16.74
N LEU A 26 -10.26 -10.64 16.60
CA LEU A 26 -11.33 -9.73 17.03
C LEU A 26 -12.57 -9.80 16.14
N GLY A 27 -12.52 -10.64 15.11
CA GLY A 27 -13.61 -10.91 14.19
C GLY A 27 -13.89 -9.79 13.21
N ARG A 28 -15.03 -9.89 12.56
CA ARG A 28 -15.52 -9.08 11.47
C ARG A 28 -16.59 -8.09 11.93
N LYS A 29 -16.87 -7.06 11.10
CA LYS A 29 -17.99 -6.13 11.35
C LYS A 29 -19.35 -6.84 11.24
N ILE A 30 -19.51 -7.68 10.23
CA ILE A 30 -20.68 -8.52 10.02
C ILE A 30 -20.28 -9.94 10.39
N TYR A 31 -21.01 -10.55 11.31
CA TYR A 31 -20.75 -11.93 11.72
C TYR A 31 -20.89 -12.90 10.55
N GLU A 32 -19.98 -13.83 10.43
CA GLU A 32 -19.98 -14.95 9.50
C GLU A 32 -19.56 -16.21 10.26
N GLU A 33 -20.15 -17.33 9.93
CA GLU A 33 -19.74 -18.63 10.49
C GLU A 33 -18.34 -19.00 9.98
N ASP A 34 -17.56 -19.66 10.84
CA ASP A 34 -16.24 -20.13 10.47
C ASP A 34 -16.33 -21.24 9.41
N GLU A 35 -15.40 -21.21 8.46
CA GLU A 35 -15.25 -22.27 7.48
C GLU A 35 -14.48 -23.47 8.06
N ASN A 36 -14.64 -24.65 7.43
CA ASN A 36 -13.94 -25.86 7.86
C ASN A 36 -12.50 -25.97 7.32
N VAL A 37 -12.08 -25.09 6.38
CA VAL A 37 -10.80 -25.21 5.66
C VAL A 37 -9.85 -24.06 5.99
N ARG A 38 -10.31 -22.82 5.89
CA ARG A 38 -9.48 -21.62 5.99
C ARG A 38 -9.65 -20.92 7.34
N THR A 39 -8.55 -20.40 7.88
CA THR A 39 -8.61 -19.47 9.01
C THR A 39 -9.16 -18.12 8.57
N CYS A 40 -9.56 -17.26 9.53
CA CYS A 40 -10.12 -15.95 9.25
C CYS A 40 -9.17 -15.06 8.41
N PHE A 41 -7.85 -15.11 8.67
CA PHE A 41 -6.86 -14.31 7.92
C PHE A 41 -6.60 -14.86 6.52
N MET A 42 -6.65 -16.18 6.32
CA MET A 42 -6.63 -16.78 4.98
C MET A 42 -7.81 -16.32 4.13
N ILE A 43 -9.01 -16.27 4.72
CA ILE A 43 -10.20 -15.76 4.03
C ILE A 43 -10.03 -14.29 3.64
N ASP A 44 -9.45 -13.47 4.54
CA ASP A 44 -9.21 -12.05 4.26
C ASP A 44 -8.24 -11.84 3.10
N ARG A 45 -7.12 -12.58 3.11
CA ARG A 45 -6.17 -12.59 2.00
C ARG A 45 -6.87 -12.91 0.68
N ASP A 46 -7.66 -13.97 0.64
CA ASP A 46 -8.35 -14.40 -0.57
C ASP A 46 -9.37 -13.34 -1.04
N ARG A 47 -10.11 -12.70 -0.12
CA ARG A 47 -11.04 -11.61 -0.44
C ARG A 47 -10.33 -10.42 -1.06
N ILE A 48 -9.14 -10.07 -0.57
CA ILE A 48 -8.31 -8.98 -1.10
C ILE A 48 -7.83 -9.33 -2.51
N ILE A 49 -7.22 -10.49 -2.71
CA ILE A 49 -6.69 -10.93 -4.02
C ILE A 49 -7.79 -10.94 -5.09
N HIS A 50 -8.99 -11.38 -4.74
CA HIS A 50 -10.12 -11.45 -5.67
C HIS A 50 -10.89 -10.14 -5.83
N SER A 51 -10.50 -9.05 -5.15
CA SER A 51 -11.13 -7.73 -5.29
C SER A 51 -10.83 -7.07 -6.65
N LYS A 52 -11.69 -6.14 -7.06
CA LYS A 52 -11.43 -5.31 -8.24
C LYS A 52 -10.28 -4.34 -8.00
N ALA A 53 -10.18 -3.79 -6.80
CA ALA A 53 -9.12 -2.87 -6.43
C ALA A 53 -7.74 -3.52 -6.55
N PHE A 54 -7.56 -4.76 -6.08
CA PHE A 54 -6.30 -5.49 -6.20
C PHE A 54 -5.88 -5.67 -7.68
N ARG A 55 -6.81 -6.07 -8.56
CA ARG A 55 -6.51 -6.20 -9.99
C ARG A 55 -6.10 -4.88 -10.66
N ARG A 56 -6.62 -3.73 -10.19
CA ARG A 56 -6.26 -2.42 -10.73
C ARG A 56 -4.85 -1.97 -10.38
N LEU A 57 -4.21 -2.55 -9.34
CA LEU A 57 -2.83 -2.22 -8.96
C LEU A 57 -1.84 -2.46 -10.11
N LYS A 58 -2.12 -3.38 -11.02
CA LYS A 58 -1.28 -3.65 -12.20
C LYS A 58 -1.14 -2.45 -13.14
N ASP A 59 -2.15 -1.58 -13.19
CA ASP A 59 -2.23 -0.43 -14.11
C ASP A 59 -2.13 0.92 -13.34
N LYS A 60 -1.57 0.89 -12.11
CA LYS A 60 -1.26 2.09 -11.31
C LYS A 60 0.24 2.25 -11.20
N THR A 61 0.73 3.46 -11.48
CA THR A 61 2.12 3.86 -11.29
C THR A 61 2.56 3.68 -9.84
N GLN A 62 3.80 3.20 -9.64
CA GLN A 62 4.47 3.23 -8.35
C GLN A 62 5.15 4.60 -8.12
N VAL A 63 6.12 4.97 -8.97
CA VAL A 63 6.86 6.24 -8.87
C VAL A 63 6.89 6.99 -10.21
N TYR A 64 7.21 6.30 -11.30
CA TYR A 64 7.43 6.92 -12.61
C TYR A 64 6.20 6.80 -13.50
N ILE A 65 5.62 7.98 -13.84
CA ILE A 65 4.43 8.05 -14.69
C ILE A 65 4.80 7.60 -16.12
N ARG A 66 4.09 6.59 -16.64
CA ARG A 66 4.20 6.11 -18.04
C ARG A 66 5.62 5.81 -18.49
N THR A 67 6.30 4.92 -17.83
CA THR A 67 7.60 4.43 -18.29
C THR A 67 7.49 3.70 -19.64
N LYS A 68 8.45 3.97 -20.55
CA LYS A 68 8.62 3.17 -21.75
C LYS A 68 9.44 1.93 -21.40
N GLY A 69 8.79 0.75 -21.30
CA GLY A 69 9.46 -0.53 -21.05
C GLY A 69 8.76 -1.37 -19.98
N ASP A 70 9.00 -2.68 -20.06
CA ASP A 70 8.29 -3.70 -19.28
C ASP A 70 8.96 -4.00 -17.92
N HIS A 71 10.05 -3.30 -17.59
CA HIS A 71 10.89 -3.63 -16.41
C HIS A 71 10.69 -2.72 -15.21
N TYR A 72 9.82 -1.71 -15.31
CA TYR A 72 9.51 -0.83 -14.19
C TYR A 72 8.43 -1.42 -13.31
N ARG A 73 8.51 -1.15 -12.01
CA ARG A 73 7.53 -1.63 -11.05
C ARG A 73 6.22 -0.85 -11.15
N ASN A 74 5.13 -1.59 -11.15
CA ASN A 74 3.79 -1.05 -10.89
C ASN A 74 3.39 -1.38 -9.44
N ARG A 75 2.24 -0.87 -8.99
CA ARG A 75 1.78 -1.11 -7.62
C ARG A 75 1.54 -2.58 -7.30
N LEU A 76 1.14 -3.40 -8.27
CA LEU A 76 0.95 -4.82 -8.04
C LEU A 76 2.27 -5.53 -7.73
N THR A 77 3.33 -5.27 -8.52
CA THR A 77 4.64 -5.88 -8.28
C THR A 77 5.23 -5.40 -6.97
N HIS A 78 5.14 -4.09 -6.65
CA HIS A 78 5.51 -3.56 -5.35
C HIS A 78 4.77 -4.25 -4.19
N THR A 79 3.46 -4.38 -4.28
CA THR A 79 2.64 -5.05 -3.25
C THR A 79 3.07 -6.50 -3.01
N LEU A 80 3.42 -7.25 -4.07
CA LEU A 80 3.92 -8.62 -3.96
C LEU A 80 5.32 -8.66 -3.31
N GLU A 81 6.20 -7.73 -3.66
CA GLU A 81 7.54 -7.63 -3.07
C GLU A 81 7.46 -7.24 -1.58
N VAL A 82 6.56 -6.31 -1.20
CA VAL A 82 6.27 -6.00 0.22
C VAL A 82 5.77 -7.25 0.95
N ALA A 83 4.83 -7.99 0.37
CA ALA A 83 4.30 -9.21 0.98
C ALA A 83 5.39 -10.28 1.16
N GLN A 84 6.30 -10.43 0.20
CA GLN A 84 7.43 -11.37 0.30
C GLN A 84 8.39 -10.97 1.44
N ILE A 85 8.79 -9.69 1.53
CA ILE A 85 9.66 -9.19 2.60
C ILE A 85 8.99 -9.36 3.96
N ALA A 86 7.72 -8.94 4.09
CA ALA A 86 6.97 -9.00 5.33
C ALA A 86 6.81 -10.44 5.84
N ARG A 87 6.53 -11.39 4.96
CA ARG A 87 6.41 -12.81 5.30
C ARG A 87 7.76 -13.38 5.77
N THR A 88 8.86 -13.03 5.10
CA THR A 88 10.21 -13.45 5.52
C THR A 88 10.52 -12.97 6.94
N ILE A 89 10.24 -11.71 7.24
CA ILE A 89 10.40 -11.15 8.59
C ILE A 89 9.45 -11.84 9.57
N GLY A 90 8.19 -12.03 9.21
CA GLY A 90 7.19 -12.67 10.06
C GLY A 90 7.58 -14.10 10.47
N ILE A 91 8.07 -14.89 9.52
CA ILE A 91 8.58 -16.25 9.78
C ILE A 91 9.78 -16.19 10.74
N GLY A 92 10.73 -15.29 10.49
CA GLY A 92 11.91 -15.09 11.36
C GLY A 92 11.56 -14.65 12.79
N LEU A 93 10.40 -14.05 12.99
CA LEU A 93 9.89 -13.60 14.29
C LEU A 93 8.86 -14.55 14.92
N GLY A 94 8.46 -15.62 14.24
CA GLY A 94 7.38 -16.51 14.70
C GLY A 94 6.02 -15.84 14.78
N LEU A 95 5.71 -14.91 13.86
CA LEU A 95 4.43 -14.19 13.75
C LEU A 95 3.49 -14.86 12.75
N ASN A 96 2.21 -14.42 12.74
CA ASN A 96 1.20 -15.01 11.86
C ASN A 96 1.37 -14.57 10.41
N GLU A 97 1.88 -15.49 9.59
CA GLU A 97 2.16 -15.25 8.17
C GLU A 97 0.91 -14.91 7.36
N TYR A 98 -0.24 -15.52 7.66
CA TYR A 98 -1.49 -15.25 6.94
C TYR A 98 -2.03 -13.85 7.22
N LEU A 99 -1.90 -13.37 8.46
CA LEU A 99 -2.26 -12.00 8.81
C LEU A 99 -1.33 -10.99 8.12
N ILE A 100 -0.03 -11.23 8.16
CA ILE A 100 0.97 -10.41 7.47
C ILE A 100 0.66 -10.30 5.98
N GLU A 101 0.43 -11.44 5.32
CA GLU A 101 0.13 -11.49 3.89
C GLU A 101 -1.16 -10.72 3.55
N ALA A 102 -2.23 -10.91 4.34
CA ALA A 102 -3.49 -10.20 4.13
C ALA A 102 -3.32 -8.67 4.25
N ILE A 103 -2.60 -8.19 5.27
CA ILE A 103 -2.32 -6.76 5.45
C ILE A 103 -1.48 -6.23 4.29
N ALA A 104 -0.38 -6.94 3.94
CA ALA A 104 0.54 -6.53 2.89
C ALA A 104 -0.14 -6.46 1.52
N LEU A 105 -1.00 -7.42 1.18
CA LEU A 105 -1.75 -7.39 -0.09
C LEU A 105 -2.84 -6.31 -0.11
N GLY A 106 -3.30 -5.87 1.04
CA GLY A 106 -4.37 -4.87 1.18
C GLY A 106 -3.90 -3.43 1.35
N HIS A 107 -2.62 -3.19 1.68
CA HIS A 107 -2.16 -1.88 2.16
C HIS A 107 -2.35 -0.76 1.11
N ASP A 108 -2.10 -1.01 -0.16
CA ASP A 108 -2.07 -0.04 -1.25
C ASP A 108 -3.34 0.02 -2.13
N LEU A 109 -4.42 -0.67 -1.75
CA LEU A 109 -5.66 -0.75 -2.55
C LEU A 109 -6.30 0.62 -2.83
N GLY A 110 -6.09 1.58 -1.94
CA GLY A 110 -6.66 2.93 -1.98
C GLY A 110 -5.80 3.96 -2.72
N HIS A 111 -4.67 3.60 -3.28
CA HIS A 111 -3.88 4.54 -4.07
C HIS A 111 -4.61 5.04 -5.31
N VAL A 112 -4.34 6.29 -5.66
CA VAL A 112 -4.93 7.01 -6.79
C VAL A 112 -4.09 6.79 -8.05
N ALA A 113 -4.65 7.10 -9.23
CA ALA A 113 -3.88 7.26 -10.45
C ALA A 113 -2.75 8.29 -10.29
N PHE A 114 -1.62 8.08 -10.94
CA PHE A 114 -0.42 8.94 -10.89
C PHE A 114 0.20 9.10 -9.50
N ALA A 115 0.06 8.08 -8.66
CA ALA A 115 0.73 7.97 -7.35
C ALA A 115 0.52 9.19 -6.43
N HIS A 116 1.60 9.75 -5.87
CA HIS A 116 1.52 10.88 -4.94
C HIS A 116 0.92 12.15 -5.55
N ASN A 117 1.03 12.35 -6.87
CA ASN A 117 0.45 13.52 -7.53
C ASN A 117 -1.09 13.47 -7.47
N GLY A 118 -1.66 12.27 -7.65
CA GLY A 118 -3.10 12.09 -7.53
C GLY A 118 -3.58 12.21 -6.09
N GLU A 119 -2.80 11.73 -5.13
CA GLU A 119 -3.10 11.89 -3.69
C GLU A 119 -3.11 13.38 -3.29
N GLU A 120 -2.13 14.16 -3.75
CA GLU A 120 -2.06 15.62 -3.52
C GLU A 120 -3.28 16.34 -4.07
N VAL A 121 -3.66 16.08 -5.33
CA VAL A 121 -4.85 16.69 -5.97
C VAL A 121 -6.13 16.35 -5.21
N LEU A 122 -6.33 15.09 -4.80
CA LEU A 122 -7.51 14.72 -4.03
C LEU A 122 -7.48 15.26 -2.60
N ASN A 123 -6.29 15.40 -2.01
CA ASN A 123 -6.13 16.00 -0.68
C ASN A 123 -6.49 17.50 -0.69
N GLU A 124 -6.19 18.21 -1.76
CA GLU A 124 -6.60 19.61 -1.95
C GLU A 124 -8.08 19.74 -2.31
N PHE A 125 -8.63 18.76 -3.03
CA PHE A 125 -10.04 18.76 -3.44
C PHE A 125 -11.01 18.48 -2.30
N LEU A 126 -10.65 17.60 -1.36
CA LEU A 126 -11.51 17.26 -0.23
C LEU A 126 -11.20 18.13 0.98
N ASN A 127 -12.23 18.76 1.57
CA ASN A 127 -12.09 19.59 2.77
C ASN A 127 -11.48 18.85 3.97
N GLU A 128 -11.81 17.58 4.14
CA GLU A 128 -11.27 16.68 5.17
C GLU A 128 -9.90 16.11 4.80
N GLY A 129 -9.41 16.41 3.60
CA GLY A 129 -8.20 15.82 3.04
C GLY A 129 -8.40 14.41 2.51
N PHE A 130 -7.32 13.90 1.86
CA PHE A 130 -7.27 12.54 1.30
C PHE A 130 -5.97 11.86 1.69
N ARG A 131 -6.07 10.60 2.14
CA ARG A 131 -4.92 9.75 2.40
C ARG A 131 -5.17 8.35 1.84
N HIS A 132 -4.22 7.81 1.11
CA HIS A 132 -4.37 6.50 0.47
C HIS A 132 -4.64 5.35 1.46
N ASN A 133 -4.04 5.38 2.64
CA ASN A 133 -4.27 4.35 3.67
C ASN A 133 -5.70 4.39 4.23
N GLU A 134 -6.26 5.58 4.48
CA GLU A 134 -7.66 5.75 4.89
C GLU A 134 -8.60 5.34 3.75
N HIS A 135 -8.24 5.68 2.51
CA HIS A 135 -9.00 5.27 1.34
C HIS A 135 -8.88 3.75 1.07
N SER A 136 -7.74 3.10 1.39
CA SER A 136 -7.62 1.63 1.33
C SER A 136 -8.64 0.95 2.25
N VAL A 137 -8.82 1.47 3.47
CA VAL A 137 -9.87 1.01 4.38
C VAL A 137 -11.26 1.25 3.79
N ARG A 138 -11.52 2.43 3.23
CA ARG A 138 -12.80 2.74 2.59
C ARG A 138 -13.11 1.81 1.41
N VAL A 139 -12.09 1.47 0.61
CA VAL A 139 -12.22 0.49 -0.49
C VAL A 139 -12.68 -0.86 0.03
N VAL A 140 -12.04 -1.40 1.07
CA VAL A 140 -12.37 -2.73 1.59
C VAL A 140 -13.63 -2.77 2.44
N GLU A 141 -14.03 -1.67 3.08
CA GLU A 141 -15.23 -1.61 3.91
C GLU A 141 -16.49 -1.19 3.13
N LYS A 142 -16.35 -0.33 2.09
CA LYS A 142 -17.51 0.29 1.44
C LYS A 142 -17.54 0.16 -0.09
N LEU A 143 -16.42 0.26 -0.81
CA LEU A 143 -16.46 0.41 -2.27
C LEU A 143 -16.46 -0.93 -3.02
N GLU A 144 -15.83 -1.96 -2.49
CA GLU A 144 -15.83 -3.29 -3.12
C GLU A 144 -17.20 -3.97 -3.04
N LYS A 145 -17.40 -4.99 -3.87
CA LYS A 145 -18.64 -5.77 -3.95
C LYS A 145 -19.90 -4.89 -4.08
N GLU A 146 -19.84 -3.86 -4.92
CA GLU A 146 -20.97 -2.97 -5.21
C GLU A 146 -21.54 -2.26 -3.97
N GLY A 147 -20.65 -1.79 -3.10
CA GLY A 147 -21.01 -1.03 -1.90
C GLY A 147 -21.12 -1.86 -0.62
N ARG A 148 -20.94 -3.19 -0.69
CA ARG A 148 -21.04 -4.08 0.50
C ARG A 148 -19.74 -4.23 1.28
N GLY A 149 -18.60 -3.92 0.64
CA GLY A 149 -17.28 -4.15 1.20
C GLY A 149 -16.86 -5.62 1.23
N LEU A 150 -15.66 -5.87 1.74
CA LEU A 150 -15.06 -7.21 1.83
C LEU A 150 -15.33 -7.91 3.17
N ASN A 151 -15.79 -7.19 4.18
CA ASN A 151 -16.01 -7.68 5.54
C ASN A 151 -14.75 -8.38 6.11
N LEU A 152 -13.63 -7.65 6.12
CA LEU A 152 -12.34 -8.15 6.66
C LEU A 152 -12.32 -8.12 8.18
N THR A 153 -11.39 -8.84 8.79
CA THR A 153 -11.15 -8.81 10.24
C THR A 153 -10.58 -7.45 10.67
N LYS A 154 -10.81 -7.10 11.93
CA LYS A 154 -10.37 -5.82 12.50
C LYS A 154 -8.85 -5.66 12.47
N GLU A 155 -8.11 -6.75 12.64
CA GLU A 155 -6.66 -6.77 12.58
C GLU A 155 -6.13 -6.41 11.18
N VAL A 156 -6.74 -6.95 10.13
CA VAL A 156 -6.36 -6.64 8.75
C VAL A 156 -6.69 -5.18 8.42
N ILE A 157 -7.88 -4.69 8.81
CA ILE A 157 -8.29 -3.30 8.61
C ILE A 157 -7.34 -2.34 9.33
N ASP A 158 -7.00 -2.62 10.59
CA ASP A 158 -6.07 -1.80 11.37
C ASP A 158 -4.66 -1.78 10.76
N GLY A 159 -4.17 -2.93 10.33
CA GLY A 159 -2.88 -3.04 9.64
C GLY A 159 -2.84 -2.24 8.34
N ILE A 160 -3.89 -2.33 7.51
CA ILE A 160 -4.05 -1.53 6.29
C ILE A 160 -4.07 -0.03 6.63
N LEU A 161 -4.83 0.38 7.64
CA LEU A 161 -4.92 1.78 8.04
C LEU A 161 -3.59 2.37 8.50
N LYS A 162 -2.80 1.58 9.24
CA LYS A 162 -1.61 2.05 9.97
C LYS A 162 -0.27 1.72 9.30
N HIS A 163 -0.28 1.15 8.09
CA HIS A 163 0.95 0.86 7.36
C HIS A 163 1.70 2.14 6.97
N SER A 164 0.98 3.20 6.62
CA SER A 164 1.53 4.49 6.20
C SER A 164 1.81 5.41 7.41
N GLY A 165 2.71 6.36 7.22
CA GLY A 165 2.97 7.42 8.19
C GLY A 165 4.20 7.19 9.05
N LEU A 166 5.32 7.76 8.58
CA LEU A 166 6.57 7.98 9.32
C LEU A 166 6.72 9.42 9.79
N SER A 167 5.71 10.27 9.60
CA SER A 167 5.77 11.63 10.11
C SER A 167 5.75 11.59 11.65
N LYS A 168 6.48 12.51 12.28
CA LYS A 168 6.55 12.69 13.73
C LYS A 168 5.20 12.99 14.41
N ILE A 169 4.13 13.10 13.64
CA ILE A 169 2.77 13.21 14.13
C ILE A 169 2.37 11.83 14.64
N LYS A 170 1.96 11.76 15.92
CA LYS A 170 1.53 10.58 16.68
C LYS A 170 0.61 9.65 15.86
N SER A 171 1.14 8.89 14.90
CA SER A 171 0.44 7.74 14.36
C SER A 171 0.56 6.64 15.40
N SER A 172 -0.54 6.22 15.99
CA SER A 172 -0.56 5.02 16.80
C SER A 172 -0.02 3.86 15.97
N ASN A 173 0.84 3.03 16.56
CA ASN A 173 1.27 1.80 15.89
C ASN A 173 0.07 0.91 15.58
N ALA A 174 0.22 0.00 14.62
CA ALA A 174 -0.75 -1.04 14.39
C ALA A 174 -0.99 -1.83 15.69
N MET A 175 -2.20 -2.37 15.85
CA MET A 175 -2.58 -3.11 17.06
C MET A 175 -1.87 -4.45 17.18
N THR A 176 -1.27 -4.96 16.09
CA THR A 176 -0.55 -6.24 16.06
C THR A 176 0.88 -6.04 15.60
N LEU A 177 1.79 -6.92 16.03
CA LEU A 177 3.18 -6.93 15.57
C LEU A 177 3.25 -7.17 14.06
N GLU A 178 2.36 -8.00 13.53
CA GLU A 178 2.21 -8.28 12.10
C GLU A 178 1.96 -7.00 11.29
N GLY A 179 1.09 -6.12 11.76
CA GLY A 179 0.84 -4.82 11.11
C GLY A 179 2.07 -3.89 11.16
N ILE A 180 2.85 -3.93 12.25
CA ILE A 180 4.11 -3.18 12.35
C ILE A 180 5.15 -3.73 11.37
N VAL A 181 5.24 -5.07 11.25
CA VAL A 181 6.13 -5.73 10.26
C VAL A 181 5.80 -5.26 8.85
N VAL A 182 4.53 -5.25 8.44
CA VAL A 182 4.13 -4.78 7.11
C VAL A 182 4.54 -3.33 6.89
N LYS A 183 4.34 -2.45 7.87
CA LYS A 183 4.74 -1.04 7.80
C LYS A 183 6.25 -0.86 7.55
N TYR A 184 7.10 -1.67 8.18
CA TYR A 184 8.56 -1.62 7.94
C TYR A 184 8.93 -2.26 6.60
N SER A 185 8.26 -3.33 6.23
CA SER A 185 8.49 -4.03 4.96
C SER A 185 8.17 -3.15 3.76
N ASP A 186 7.08 -2.38 3.81
CA ASP A 186 6.75 -1.39 2.80
C ASP A 186 7.87 -0.35 2.64
N LYS A 187 8.42 0.18 3.75
CA LYS A 187 9.54 1.12 3.72
C LYS A 187 10.82 0.53 3.14
N ILE A 188 11.18 -0.68 3.57
CA ILE A 188 12.34 -1.40 3.06
C ILE A 188 12.20 -1.62 1.56
N ALA A 189 11.00 -2.04 1.13
CA ALA A 189 10.69 -2.27 -0.27
C ALA A 189 10.81 -0.98 -1.08
N TYR A 190 9.98 0.05 -0.79
CA TYR A 190 9.87 1.20 -1.67
C TYR A 190 11.20 1.95 -1.83
N ILE A 191 11.98 2.16 -0.74
CA ILE A 191 13.25 2.89 -0.84
C ILE A 191 14.22 2.16 -1.79
N ASN A 192 14.32 0.84 -1.65
CA ASN A 192 15.24 0.06 -2.47
C ASN A 192 14.77 -0.11 -3.91
N HIS A 193 13.46 -0.26 -4.11
CA HIS A 193 12.85 -0.34 -5.44
C HIS A 193 13.01 0.97 -6.21
N ASP A 194 12.78 2.10 -5.53
CA ASP A 194 12.87 3.41 -6.14
C ASP A 194 14.31 3.77 -6.56
N ILE A 195 15.31 3.30 -5.80
CA ILE A 195 16.72 3.41 -6.21
C ILE A 195 16.97 2.60 -7.49
N ASP A 196 16.57 1.32 -7.50
CA ASP A 196 16.77 0.43 -8.65
C ASP A 196 16.08 0.97 -9.92
N ASP A 197 14.84 1.42 -9.79
CA ASP A 197 14.09 2.00 -10.89
C ASP A 197 14.66 3.37 -11.34
N SER A 198 15.21 4.17 -10.41
CA SER A 198 15.89 5.45 -10.74
C SER A 198 17.18 5.23 -11.52
N ILE A 199 17.97 4.23 -11.13
CA ILE A 199 19.19 3.85 -11.85
C ILE A 199 18.84 3.36 -13.26
N ARG A 200 17.83 2.50 -13.37
CA ARG A 200 17.32 2.00 -14.65
C ARG A 200 16.80 3.12 -15.57
N ALA A 201 16.21 4.15 -14.99
CA ALA A 201 15.74 5.34 -15.72
C ALA A 201 16.85 6.33 -16.07
N ASN A 202 18.12 6.06 -15.71
CA ASN A 202 19.26 6.98 -15.81
C ASN A 202 19.03 8.33 -15.10
N LEU A 203 18.25 8.33 -14.03
CA LEU A 203 18.02 9.49 -13.15
C LEU A 203 18.96 9.52 -11.96
N LEU A 204 19.62 8.40 -11.67
CA LEU A 204 20.56 8.22 -10.59
C LEU A 204 21.65 7.25 -11.03
N ASN A 205 22.91 7.45 -10.60
CA ASN A 205 23.96 6.46 -10.72
C ASN A 205 24.25 5.84 -9.34
N GLU A 206 24.80 4.65 -9.31
CA GLU A 206 25.19 3.98 -8.04
C GLU A 206 26.17 4.83 -7.22
N GLU A 207 27.07 5.56 -7.91
CA GLU A 207 28.09 6.42 -7.31
C GLU A 207 27.49 7.68 -6.64
N ASP A 208 26.28 8.09 -7.01
CA ASP A 208 25.57 9.24 -6.43
C ASP A 208 25.02 8.94 -5.04
N LEU A 209 24.88 7.65 -4.71
CA LEU A 209 24.37 7.23 -3.39
C LEU A 209 25.37 7.60 -2.28
N PRO A 210 24.88 8.08 -1.11
CA PRO A 210 25.75 8.50 0.00
C PRO A 210 26.62 7.35 0.49
N LYS A 211 27.94 7.47 0.35
CA LYS A 211 28.90 6.40 0.63
C LYS A 211 28.83 5.83 2.05
N ASP A 212 28.58 6.69 3.04
CA ASP A 212 28.47 6.27 4.43
C ASP A 212 27.24 5.40 4.65
N ILE A 213 26.13 5.74 4.02
CA ILE A 213 24.87 4.97 4.08
C ILE A 213 25.04 3.63 3.38
N ILE A 214 25.67 3.62 2.19
CA ILE A 214 25.89 2.41 1.42
C ILE A 214 26.86 1.46 2.14
N LYS A 215 27.82 1.98 2.91
CA LYS A 215 28.70 1.16 3.76
C LYS A 215 27.90 0.43 4.86
N VAL A 216 26.86 1.03 5.38
CA VAL A 216 26.00 0.48 6.44
C VAL A 216 24.95 -0.49 5.89
N LEU A 217 24.33 -0.16 4.76
CA LEU A 217 23.19 -0.92 4.22
C LEU A 217 23.55 -1.93 3.14
N GLY A 218 24.65 -1.71 2.40
CA GLY A 218 25.06 -2.53 1.24
C GLY A 218 25.03 -1.74 -0.06
N LYS A 219 25.78 -2.21 -1.05
CA LYS A 219 25.93 -1.56 -2.36
C LYS A 219 24.79 -1.91 -3.31
N THR A 220 24.47 -3.19 -3.41
CA THR A 220 23.47 -3.70 -4.34
C THR A 220 22.08 -3.65 -3.73
N HIS A 221 21.05 -3.69 -4.58
CA HIS A 221 19.66 -3.84 -4.16
C HIS A 221 19.45 -5.03 -3.21
N SER A 222 20.01 -6.19 -3.56
CA SER A 222 19.89 -7.42 -2.76
C SER A 222 20.60 -7.31 -1.41
N GLU A 223 21.79 -6.71 -1.37
CA GLU A 223 22.52 -6.49 -0.11
C GLU A 223 21.75 -5.57 0.81
N ARG A 224 21.19 -4.45 0.31
CA ARG A 224 20.43 -3.50 1.14
C ARG A 224 19.19 -4.13 1.74
N ILE A 225 18.40 -4.86 0.94
CA ILE A 225 17.22 -5.57 1.46
C ILE A 225 17.63 -6.63 2.46
N GLY A 226 18.64 -7.47 2.13
CA GLY A 226 19.15 -8.52 3.02
C GLY A 226 19.62 -7.97 4.36
N THR A 227 20.40 -6.88 4.36
CA THR A 227 20.87 -6.21 5.57
C THR A 227 19.71 -5.72 6.43
N LEU A 228 18.73 -5.02 5.84
CA LEU A 228 17.59 -4.46 6.58
C LEU A 228 16.67 -5.55 7.12
N VAL A 229 16.42 -6.61 6.35
CA VAL A 229 15.57 -7.74 6.78
C VAL A 229 16.24 -8.51 7.93
N SER A 230 17.54 -8.82 7.81
CA SER A 230 18.29 -9.54 8.85
C SER A 230 18.37 -8.73 10.13
N ASP A 231 18.73 -7.45 10.04
CA ASP A 231 18.81 -6.54 11.20
C ASP A 231 17.45 -6.40 11.89
N PHE A 232 16.37 -6.26 11.12
CA PHE A 232 15.02 -6.16 11.69
C PHE A 232 14.64 -7.42 12.47
N ILE A 233 14.94 -8.60 11.93
CA ILE A 233 14.67 -9.88 12.60
C ILE A 233 15.53 -10.01 13.87
N GLU A 234 16.84 -9.73 13.79
CA GLU A 234 17.77 -9.86 14.91
C GLU A 234 17.42 -8.91 16.06
N GLU A 235 17.24 -7.62 15.78
CA GLU A 235 16.91 -6.62 16.82
C GLU A 235 15.51 -6.87 17.41
N SER A 236 14.53 -7.26 16.58
CA SER A 236 13.20 -7.58 17.08
C SER A 236 13.19 -8.84 17.94
N ASN A 237 13.90 -9.90 17.55
CA ASN A 237 14.02 -11.09 18.39
C ASN A 237 14.68 -10.76 19.74
N LYS A 238 15.76 -10.00 19.74
CA LYS A 238 16.41 -9.53 20.97
C LYS A 238 15.44 -8.79 21.90
N ASN A 239 14.59 -7.90 21.37
CA ASN A 239 13.58 -7.21 22.15
C ASN A 239 12.55 -8.19 22.71
N LEU A 240 11.95 -9.02 21.85
CA LEU A 240 10.88 -9.93 22.23
C LEU A 240 11.35 -11.01 23.23
N ASP A 241 12.57 -11.52 23.09
CA ASP A 241 13.16 -12.51 24.02
C ASP A 241 13.45 -11.89 25.39
N ASN A 242 13.66 -10.58 25.45
CA ASN A 242 13.79 -9.83 26.70
C ASN A 242 12.44 -9.33 27.27
N GLY A 243 11.31 -9.78 26.71
CA GLY A 243 9.97 -9.39 27.15
C GLY A 243 9.54 -7.97 26.73
N ILE A 244 10.30 -7.32 25.84
CA ILE A 244 9.98 -6.00 25.30
C ILE A 244 9.14 -6.19 24.03
N LEU A 245 7.86 -5.82 24.09
CA LEU A 245 6.91 -5.96 22.97
C LEU A 245 7.17 -4.89 21.88
N LYS A 246 8.33 -4.99 21.22
CA LYS A 246 8.77 -4.04 20.17
C LYS A 246 9.46 -4.77 19.04
N VAL A 247 9.02 -4.49 17.80
CA VAL A 247 9.69 -4.90 16.57
C VAL A 247 10.20 -3.66 15.84
N SER A 248 11.48 -3.63 15.50
CA SER A 248 12.15 -2.47 14.89
C SER A 248 13.50 -2.85 14.30
N LEU A 249 14.05 -1.99 13.45
CA LEU A 249 15.47 -1.99 13.11
C LEU A 249 16.30 -1.55 14.33
N SER A 250 17.59 -1.89 14.29
CA SER A 250 18.58 -1.25 15.16
C SER A 250 18.66 0.27 14.87
N ASP A 251 19.12 1.05 15.83
CA ASP A 251 19.20 2.52 15.67
C ASP A 251 20.10 2.92 14.49
N GLU A 252 21.20 2.20 14.26
CA GLU A 252 22.12 2.43 13.14
C GLU A 252 21.43 2.24 11.78
N LYS A 253 20.72 1.13 11.60
CA LYS A 253 20.07 0.80 10.32
C LYS A 253 18.83 1.65 10.07
N ASP A 254 18.08 1.99 11.13
CA ASP A 254 16.92 2.87 11.03
C ASP A 254 17.33 4.30 10.65
N GLU A 255 18.45 4.82 11.21
CA GLU A 255 18.99 6.13 10.82
C GLU A 255 19.50 6.11 9.37
N ALA A 256 20.29 5.10 8.98
CA ALA A 256 20.78 4.96 7.62
C ALA A 256 19.64 4.89 6.61
N MET A 257 18.56 4.14 6.90
CA MET A 257 17.37 4.07 6.06
C MET A 257 16.64 5.42 5.97
N ARG A 258 16.54 6.17 7.09
CA ARG A 258 15.94 7.52 7.09
C ARG A 258 16.73 8.51 6.24
N GLU A 259 18.05 8.48 6.36
CA GLU A 259 18.93 9.37 5.56
C GLU A 259 18.87 9.00 4.06
N LEU A 260 18.83 7.71 3.73
CA LEU A 260 18.66 7.26 2.35
C LEU A 260 17.32 7.74 1.77
N ARG A 261 16.25 7.68 2.56
CA ARG A 261 14.94 8.23 2.16
C ARG A 261 15.00 9.74 1.93
N LYS A 262 15.66 10.50 2.81
CA LYS A 262 15.82 11.96 2.63
C LYS A 262 16.58 12.27 1.35
N PHE A 263 17.63 11.50 1.05
CA PHE A 263 18.39 11.62 -0.18
C PHE A 263 17.49 11.40 -1.41
N MET A 264 16.72 10.32 -1.45
CA MET A 264 15.79 10.01 -2.54
C MET A 264 14.73 11.10 -2.68
N PHE A 265 14.20 11.59 -1.55
CA PHE A 265 13.18 12.63 -1.58
C PHE A 265 13.70 13.92 -2.24
N LYS A 266 14.89 14.34 -1.86
CA LYS A 266 15.51 15.56 -2.37
C LYS A 266 15.90 15.46 -3.85
N ASN A 267 16.51 14.34 -4.25
CA ASN A 267 17.16 14.23 -5.56
C ASN A 267 16.25 13.62 -6.64
N ILE A 268 15.29 12.80 -6.26
CA ILE A 268 14.42 12.08 -7.19
C ILE A 268 12.99 12.62 -7.15
N TYR A 269 12.30 12.51 -6.01
CA TYR A 269 10.87 12.82 -5.96
C TYR A 269 10.55 14.30 -6.15
N LEU A 270 11.41 15.21 -5.69
CA LEU A 270 11.28 16.65 -5.91
C LEU A 270 12.13 17.15 -7.08
N GLY A 271 12.86 16.29 -7.78
CA GLY A 271 13.72 16.64 -8.90
C GLY A 271 12.96 17.29 -10.07
N ASP A 272 13.66 18.19 -10.78
CA ASP A 272 13.08 18.95 -11.90
C ASP A 272 12.71 18.06 -13.10
N ILE A 273 13.39 16.93 -13.27
CA ILE A 273 13.20 16.02 -14.42
C ILE A 273 11.76 15.51 -14.48
N LEU A 274 11.15 15.23 -13.33
CA LEU A 274 9.78 14.71 -13.25
C LEU A 274 8.73 15.82 -13.10
N LYS A 275 9.14 17.09 -12.97
CA LYS A 275 8.24 18.20 -12.66
C LYS A 275 7.19 18.41 -13.76
N GLU A 276 7.60 18.44 -15.02
CA GLU A 276 6.69 18.64 -16.14
C GLU A 276 5.62 17.54 -16.24
N GLU A 277 6.02 16.28 -16.08
CA GLU A 277 5.07 15.16 -16.13
C GLU A 277 4.14 15.14 -14.91
N ARG A 278 4.62 15.57 -13.75
CA ARG A 278 3.77 15.76 -12.57
C ARG A 278 2.70 16.84 -12.78
N GLU A 279 3.08 17.98 -13.35
CA GLU A 279 2.15 19.07 -13.65
C GLU A 279 1.09 18.65 -14.67
N LYS A 280 1.49 17.89 -15.71
CA LYS A 280 0.53 17.31 -16.67
C LYS A 280 -0.45 16.35 -16.01
N ALA A 281 0.04 15.46 -15.14
CA ALA A 281 -0.80 14.51 -14.42
C ALA A 281 -1.81 15.20 -13.47
N LYS A 282 -1.36 16.23 -12.73
CA LYS A 282 -2.22 17.05 -11.89
C LYS A 282 -3.31 17.74 -12.71
N PHE A 283 -2.91 18.40 -13.81
CA PHE A 283 -3.85 19.05 -14.72
C PHE A 283 -4.94 18.09 -15.22
N ILE A 284 -4.55 16.89 -15.67
CA ILE A 284 -5.50 15.88 -16.16
C ILE A 284 -6.50 15.48 -15.07
N LEU A 285 -6.02 15.21 -13.87
CA LEU A 285 -6.87 14.84 -12.74
C LEU A 285 -7.84 15.96 -12.36
N GLU A 286 -7.38 17.19 -12.26
CA GLU A 286 -8.21 18.36 -11.96
C GLU A 286 -9.34 18.54 -13.00
N GLN A 287 -9.02 18.38 -14.30
CA GLN A 287 -10.03 18.47 -15.34
C GLN A 287 -11.08 17.35 -15.21
N VAL A 288 -10.65 16.11 -14.96
CA VAL A 288 -11.56 14.96 -14.80
C VAL A 288 -12.43 15.15 -13.54
N ILE A 289 -11.86 15.61 -12.42
CA ILE A 289 -12.59 15.93 -11.19
C ILE A 289 -13.65 17.02 -11.49
N ASN A 290 -13.24 18.15 -12.08
CA ASN A 290 -14.12 19.28 -12.40
C ASN A 290 -15.29 18.87 -13.30
N TYR A 291 -15.05 17.95 -14.24
CA TYR A 291 -16.10 17.40 -15.08
C TYR A 291 -17.14 16.61 -14.27
N TYR A 292 -16.71 15.69 -13.41
CA TYR A 292 -17.64 14.86 -12.64
C TYR A 292 -18.29 15.61 -11.48
N VAL A 293 -17.69 16.68 -10.98
CA VAL A 293 -18.38 17.61 -10.05
C VAL A 293 -19.56 18.28 -10.73
N LYS A 294 -19.42 18.68 -12.01
CA LYS A 294 -20.51 19.30 -12.79
C LYS A 294 -21.51 18.28 -13.34
N HIS A 295 -21.08 17.02 -13.54
CA HIS A 295 -21.86 15.97 -14.17
C HIS A 295 -21.85 14.66 -13.35
N PRO A 296 -22.27 14.69 -12.06
CA PRO A 296 -22.25 13.50 -11.21
C PRO A 296 -23.15 12.37 -11.73
N GLU A 297 -24.17 12.69 -12.51
CA GLU A 297 -25.08 11.73 -13.15
C GLU A 297 -24.37 10.80 -14.15
N LYS A 298 -23.20 11.18 -14.66
CA LYS A 298 -22.39 10.38 -15.60
C LYS A 298 -21.49 9.36 -14.93
N MET A 299 -21.38 9.38 -13.61
CA MET A 299 -20.65 8.37 -12.87
C MET A 299 -21.43 7.05 -12.79
N PRO A 300 -20.73 5.91 -12.57
CA PRO A 300 -21.38 4.63 -12.30
C PRO A 300 -22.34 4.70 -11.09
N LYS A 301 -23.33 3.81 -11.07
CA LYS A 301 -24.42 3.81 -10.07
C LYS A 301 -23.92 3.93 -8.63
N LEU A 302 -22.93 3.09 -8.25
CA LEU A 302 -22.35 3.10 -6.90
C LEU A 302 -21.95 4.52 -6.45
N TYR A 303 -21.19 5.24 -7.28
CA TYR A 303 -20.71 6.58 -6.93
C TYR A 303 -21.81 7.63 -6.95
N ARG A 304 -22.83 7.47 -7.80
CA ARG A 304 -24.03 8.34 -7.77
C ARG A 304 -24.84 8.13 -6.49
N ASP A 305 -24.88 6.92 -5.97
CA ASP A 305 -25.57 6.64 -4.71
C ASP A 305 -24.76 7.23 -3.54
N ILE A 306 -23.41 7.15 -3.55
CA ILE A 306 -22.53 7.82 -2.59
C ILE A 306 -22.72 9.35 -2.66
N VAL A 307 -22.86 9.94 -3.85
CA VAL A 307 -23.17 11.39 -3.98
C VAL A 307 -24.42 11.77 -3.22
N LYS A 308 -25.46 10.97 -3.27
CA LYS A 308 -26.72 11.24 -2.54
C LYS A 308 -26.55 11.12 -1.03
N GLU A 309 -25.72 10.19 -0.57
CA GLU A 309 -25.50 9.90 0.85
C GLU A 309 -24.48 10.85 1.51
N GLU A 310 -23.35 11.09 0.83
CA GLU A 310 -22.16 11.73 1.39
C GLU A 310 -21.74 13.02 0.63
N GLY A 311 -22.45 13.39 -0.40
CA GLY A 311 -22.19 14.60 -1.19
C GLY A 311 -21.31 14.38 -2.42
N VAL A 312 -21.31 15.38 -3.30
CA VAL A 312 -20.66 15.32 -4.63
C VAL A 312 -19.15 15.12 -4.50
N ALA A 313 -18.50 15.87 -3.60
CA ALA A 313 -17.05 15.81 -3.44
C ALA A 313 -16.57 14.39 -3.06
N ARG A 314 -17.27 13.74 -2.13
CA ARG A 314 -16.93 12.38 -1.70
C ARG A 314 -17.16 11.35 -2.80
N GLY A 315 -18.31 11.39 -3.47
CA GLY A 315 -18.63 10.47 -4.57
C GLY A 315 -17.65 10.60 -5.75
N VAL A 316 -17.26 11.84 -6.11
CA VAL A 316 -16.27 12.11 -7.15
C VAL A 316 -14.89 11.62 -6.72
N SER A 317 -14.46 11.92 -5.49
CA SER A 317 -13.17 11.43 -4.95
C SER A 317 -13.08 9.91 -4.99
N ASP A 318 -14.09 9.19 -4.52
CA ASP A 318 -14.12 7.72 -4.54
C ASP A 318 -14.03 7.16 -5.97
N TYR A 319 -14.71 7.80 -6.92
CA TYR A 319 -14.67 7.36 -8.32
C TYR A 319 -13.29 7.58 -8.94
N ILE A 320 -12.72 8.77 -8.76
CA ILE A 320 -11.40 9.13 -9.32
C ILE A 320 -10.29 8.28 -8.66
N ALA A 321 -10.32 8.11 -7.34
CA ALA A 321 -9.34 7.28 -6.64
C ALA A 321 -9.38 5.81 -7.10
N GLY A 322 -10.54 5.33 -7.53
CA GLY A 322 -10.68 3.99 -8.10
C GLY A 322 -10.15 3.82 -9.52
N MET A 323 -9.72 4.88 -10.21
CA MET A 323 -9.18 4.80 -11.57
C MET A 323 -7.73 4.29 -11.58
N SER A 324 -7.35 3.60 -12.65
CA SER A 324 -5.96 3.39 -13.03
C SER A 324 -5.47 4.57 -13.86
N ASP A 325 -4.17 4.68 -14.08
CA ASP A 325 -3.56 5.79 -14.84
C ASP A 325 -4.12 5.85 -16.26
N ASP A 326 -4.12 4.72 -16.96
CA ASP A 326 -4.66 4.65 -18.33
C ASP A 326 -6.17 4.89 -18.39
N TYR A 327 -6.93 4.43 -17.37
CA TYR A 327 -8.36 4.70 -17.33
C TYR A 327 -8.63 6.19 -17.14
N CYS A 328 -7.87 6.86 -16.29
CA CYS A 328 -7.97 8.31 -16.08
C CYS A 328 -7.65 9.10 -17.36
N LEU A 329 -6.55 8.75 -18.06
CA LEU A 329 -6.16 9.33 -19.34
C LEU A 329 -7.23 9.11 -20.42
N ASN A 330 -7.77 7.90 -20.51
CA ASN A 330 -8.84 7.60 -21.46
C ASN A 330 -10.09 8.44 -21.16
N LYS A 331 -10.46 8.62 -19.88
CA LYS A 331 -11.57 9.50 -19.50
C LYS A 331 -11.32 10.95 -19.84
N PHE A 332 -10.11 11.45 -19.61
CA PHE A 332 -9.74 12.80 -20.04
C PHE A 332 -9.90 12.97 -21.56
N ASN A 333 -9.39 12.02 -22.34
CA ASN A 333 -9.49 12.06 -23.81
C ASN A 333 -10.96 11.96 -24.26
N GLU A 334 -11.79 11.11 -23.67
CA GLU A 334 -13.20 10.99 -23.98
C GLU A 334 -13.97 12.30 -23.75
N ILE A 335 -13.59 13.07 -22.74
CA ILE A 335 -14.27 14.29 -22.30
C ILE A 335 -13.80 15.52 -23.06
N TYR A 336 -12.49 15.65 -23.27
CA TYR A 336 -11.87 16.92 -23.69
C TYR A 336 -11.26 16.89 -25.08
N VAL A 337 -11.03 15.69 -25.65
CA VAL A 337 -10.45 15.58 -26.99
C VAL A 337 -11.56 15.26 -27.99
N PRO A 338 -11.78 16.14 -29.03
CA PRO A 338 -12.77 15.87 -30.07
C PRO A 338 -12.49 14.56 -30.78
N LYS A 339 -13.54 13.77 -31.02
CA LYS A 339 -13.45 12.56 -31.85
C LYS A 339 -13.50 12.94 -33.33
N LEU A 340 -12.70 12.24 -34.16
CA LEU A 340 -12.86 12.31 -35.60
C LEU A 340 -14.23 11.71 -35.96
N VAL A 341 -15.12 12.55 -36.50
CA VAL A 341 -16.38 12.11 -37.07
C VAL A 341 -16.13 11.86 -38.54
N ILE A 342 -16.03 10.58 -38.92
CA ILE A 342 -15.97 10.20 -40.31
C ILE A 342 -17.43 10.03 -40.80
N TYR A 343 -17.82 10.82 -41.77
CA TYR A 343 -19.06 10.69 -42.49
C TYR A 343 -18.84 9.83 -43.75
#